data_9208b9b8d1084e7caafd888521f4b8af
#
_entry.id   9208b9b8d1084e7caafd888521f4b8af
#
_cell.length_a   1.000
_cell.length_b   1.000
_cell.length_c   1.000
_cell.angle_alpha   90.00
_cell.angle_beta   90.00
_cell.angle_gamma   90.00
#
_symmetry.space_group_name_H-M   'P 1'
#
loop_
_entity.id
_entity.type
_entity.pdbx_description
1 polymer ?
#
loop_
_entity_poly.entity_id
_entity_poly.type
_entity_poly.pdbx_seq_one_letter_code
_entity_poly.pdbx_strand_id
1 'polypeptide(L)'
;GFWLRAFIAVQPLHFAQYQWLGPGWSAALRGLHLAMGLGACLLCASGLYLWLQRRASAPDARVRLLQRLSQGFCAGLVAAAALLLLGLQLAPSELLAGPWPGRLFLVLWAAAGLAALLLPGDWPLARGLLGVAGLACLAAAVAHLAPWLMRGRLPALGPDLTLILCGALLI
;
A
#
# COMPACT_ATOMS: atom_id res chain seq x y z
N GLY A 1 -21.07 22.43 14.56
CA GLY A 1 -20.60 23.53 13.74
C GLY A 1 -20.48 23.14 12.27
N PHE A 2 -20.34 24.13 11.38
CA PHE A 2 -20.22 23.95 9.91
C PHE A 2 -19.13 22.93 9.52
N TRP A 3 -17.94 23.03 10.11
CA TRP A 3 -16.81 22.15 9.81
C TRP A 3 -17.08 20.68 10.10
N LEU A 4 -17.80 20.38 11.18
CA LEU A 4 -18.17 19.00 11.49
C LEU A 4 -19.13 18.43 10.45
N ARG A 5 -20.12 19.21 10.00
CA ARG A 5 -21.06 18.79 8.96
C ARG A 5 -20.35 18.59 7.62
N ALA A 6 -19.44 19.51 7.24
CA ALA A 6 -18.62 19.37 6.05
C ALA A 6 -17.74 18.10 6.11
N PHE A 7 -17.10 17.84 7.23
CA PHE A 7 -16.29 16.63 7.44
C PHE A 7 -17.13 15.34 7.28
N ILE A 8 -18.29 15.27 7.95
CA ILE A 8 -19.21 14.12 7.87
C ILE A 8 -19.69 13.91 6.43
N ALA A 9 -19.94 14.98 5.66
CA ALA A 9 -20.39 14.89 4.27
C ALA A 9 -19.27 14.42 3.32
N VAL A 10 -18.02 14.80 3.59
CA VAL A 10 -16.86 14.44 2.74
C VAL A 10 -16.31 13.05 3.09
N GLN A 11 -16.48 12.60 4.32
CA GLN A 11 -15.96 11.31 4.78
C GLN A 11 -16.37 10.11 3.89
N PRO A 12 -17.64 9.93 3.50
CA PRO A 12 -18.03 8.83 2.60
C PRO A 12 -17.35 8.89 1.24
N LEU A 13 -17.10 10.10 0.72
CA LEU A 13 -16.36 10.30 -0.52
C LEU A 13 -14.89 9.90 -0.36
N HIS A 14 -14.25 10.33 0.73
CA HIS A 14 -12.85 10.05 0.98
C HIS A 14 -12.57 8.55 1.19
N PHE A 15 -13.47 7.84 1.87
CA PHE A 15 -13.33 6.41 2.14
C PHE A 15 -14.06 5.50 1.14
N ALA A 16 -14.54 6.04 0.02
CA ALA A 16 -15.29 5.31 -1.01
C ALA A 16 -16.49 4.49 -0.45
N GLN A 17 -17.19 5.07 0.53
CA GLN A 17 -18.34 4.45 1.21
C GLN A 17 -19.65 4.78 0.47
N TYR A 18 -19.88 4.14 -0.68
CA TYR A 18 -21.03 4.41 -1.55
C TYR A 18 -22.17 3.38 -1.41
N GLN A 19 -22.25 2.67 -0.28
CA GLN A 19 -23.21 1.57 -0.07
C GLN A 19 -24.68 1.99 -0.23
N TRP A 20 -24.98 3.26 0.04
CA TRP A 20 -26.31 3.86 -0.08
C TRP A 20 -26.81 4.03 -1.53
N LEU A 21 -25.93 3.93 -2.53
CA LEU A 21 -26.28 4.05 -3.95
C LEU A 21 -26.69 2.72 -4.61
N GLY A 22 -26.71 1.62 -3.84
CA GLY A 22 -26.94 0.28 -4.35
C GLY A 22 -25.67 -0.40 -4.91
N PRO A 23 -25.71 -1.73 -5.11
CA PRO A 23 -24.48 -2.51 -5.34
C PRO A 23 -23.76 -2.17 -6.63
N GLY A 24 -24.48 -1.94 -7.74
CA GLY A 24 -23.86 -1.65 -9.04
C GLY A 24 -23.16 -0.30 -9.07
N TRP A 25 -23.84 0.76 -8.64
CA TRP A 25 -23.27 2.11 -8.58
C TRP A 25 -22.14 2.20 -7.55
N SER A 26 -22.28 1.53 -6.42
CA SER A 26 -21.22 1.46 -5.40
C SER A 26 -19.95 0.83 -5.97
N ALA A 27 -20.05 -0.26 -6.72
CA ALA A 27 -18.90 -0.91 -7.36
C ALA A 27 -18.25 0.00 -8.42
N ALA A 28 -19.06 0.62 -9.29
CA ALA A 28 -18.56 1.51 -10.34
C ALA A 28 -17.81 2.73 -9.76
N LEU A 29 -18.38 3.37 -8.74
CA LEU A 29 -17.73 4.53 -8.08
C LEU A 29 -16.48 4.15 -7.31
N ARG A 30 -16.44 2.98 -6.68
CA ARG A 30 -15.19 2.47 -6.05
C ARG A 30 -14.13 2.18 -7.09
N GLY A 31 -14.49 1.59 -8.23
CA GLY A 31 -13.57 1.37 -9.35
C GLY A 31 -13.01 2.69 -9.89
N LEU A 32 -13.88 3.70 -10.09
CA LEU A 32 -13.45 5.03 -10.51
C LEU A 32 -12.52 5.68 -9.48
N HIS A 33 -12.86 5.60 -8.19
CA HIS A 33 -12.04 6.15 -7.11
C HIS A 33 -10.65 5.49 -7.06
N LEU A 34 -10.61 4.16 -7.21
CA LEU A 34 -9.37 3.40 -7.31
C LEU A 34 -8.54 3.84 -8.53
N ALA A 35 -9.16 3.96 -9.70
CA ALA A 35 -8.48 4.37 -10.93
C ALA A 35 -7.90 5.79 -10.81
N MET A 36 -8.66 6.73 -10.22
CA MET A 36 -8.18 8.10 -9.96
C MET A 36 -7.03 8.11 -8.95
N GLY A 37 -7.11 7.31 -7.89
CA GLY A 37 -6.03 7.18 -6.89
C GLY A 37 -4.75 6.61 -7.51
N LEU A 38 -4.85 5.55 -8.29
CA LEU A 38 -3.72 4.97 -9.03
C LEU A 38 -3.14 5.98 -10.04
N GLY A 39 -3.99 6.68 -10.79
CA GLY A 39 -3.56 7.73 -11.71
C GLY A 39 -2.79 8.85 -11.00
N ALA A 40 -3.28 9.33 -9.88
CA ALA A 40 -2.60 10.35 -9.06
C ALA A 40 -1.24 9.83 -8.55
N CYS A 41 -1.17 8.59 -8.05
CA CYS A 41 0.09 7.97 -7.62
C CYS A 41 1.09 7.86 -8.77
N LEU A 42 0.65 7.43 -9.97
CA LEU A 42 1.51 7.33 -11.15
C LEU A 42 2.02 8.70 -11.58
N LEU A 43 1.18 9.74 -11.59
CA LEU A 43 1.58 11.11 -11.92
C LEU A 43 2.61 11.65 -10.93
N CYS A 44 2.41 11.46 -9.63
CA CYS A 44 3.36 11.87 -8.60
C CYS A 44 4.69 11.11 -8.72
N ALA A 45 4.64 9.80 -8.90
CA ALA A 45 5.84 8.97 -9.03
C ALA A 45 6.64 9.30 -10.29
N SER A 46 5.96 9.45 -11.45
CA SER A 46 6.60 9.80 -12.72
C SER A 46 7.18 11.22 -12.70
N GLY A 47 6.43 12.18 -12.13
CA GLY A 47 6.92 13.55 -11.97
C GLY A 47 8.18 13.62 -11.10
N LEU A 48 8.18 12.91 -9.98
CA LEU A 48 9.34 12.82 -9.10
C LEU A 48 10.51 12.13 -9.79
N TYR A 49 10.26 11.03 -10.50
CA TYR A 49 11.29 10.31 -11.26
C TYR A 49 11.95 11.19 -12.33
N LEU A 50 11.14 11.89 -13.14
CA LEU A 50 11.63 12.80 -14.17
C LEU A 50 12.43 13.98 -13.57
N TRP A 51 11.97 14.52 -12.44
CA TRP A 51 12.67 15.58 -11.75
C TRP A 51 14.04 15.13 -11.22
N LEU A 52 14.11 13.93 -10.61
CA LEU A 52 15.36 13.32 -10.15
C LEU A 52 16.30 13.02 -11.33
N GLN A 53 15.78 12.49 -12.43
CA GLN A 53 16.56 12.13 -13.61
C GLN A 53 17.23 13.36 -14.25
N ARG A 54 16.52 14.48 -14.35
CA ARG A 54 17.08 15.73 -14.86
C ARG A 54 18.23 16.29 -14.00
N ARG A 55 18.29 15.94 -12.73
CA ARG A 55 19.33 16.36 -11.78
C ARG A 55 20.42 15.32 -11.55
N ALA A 56 20.27 14.12 -12.06
CA ALA A 56 21.25 13.05 -11.91
C ALA A 56 22.61 13.36 -12.59
N SER A 57 22.65 14.29 -13.56
CA SER A 57 23.87 14.75 -14.23
C SER A 57 24.77 15.61 -13.34
N ALA A 58 24.27 16.14 -12.22
CA ALA A 58 25.05 16.87 -11.23
C ALA A 58 24.82 16.22 -9.85
N PRO A 59 25.69 15.27 -9.42
CA PRO A 59 25.47 14.48 -8.22
C PRO A 59 25.69 15.31 -6.93
N ASP A 60 24.76 16.21 -6.63
CA ASP A 60 24.69 16.89 -5.34
C ASP A 60 24.25 15.89 -4.25
N ALA A 61 24.86 15.97 -3.08
CA ALA A 61 24.51 15.14 -1.92
C ALA A 61 23.02 15.25 -1.56
N ARG A 62 22.44 16.43 -1.75
CA ARG A 62 21.02 16.68 -1.50
C ARG A 62 20.11 15.90 -2.46
N VAL A 63 20.47 15.84 -3.74
CA VAL A 63 19.70 15.09 -4.76
C VAL A 63 19.76 13.59 -4.46
N ARG A 64 20.94 13.07 -4.09
CA ARG A 64 21.09 11.66 -3.67
C ARG A 64 20.27 11.33 -2.43
N LEU A 65 20.28 12.21 -1.42
CA LEU A 65 19.48 12.04 -0.22
C LEU A 65 17.98 12.01 -0.55
N LEU A 66 17.51 12.95 -1.39
CA LEU A 66 16.12 13.04 -1.78
C LEU A 66 15.68 11.81 -2.58
N GLN A 67 16.53 11.30 -3.48
CA GLN A 67 16.28 10.07 -4.23
C GLN A 67 16.12 8.87 -3.28
N ARG A 68 17.01 8.71 -2.31
CA ARG A 68 16.93 7.64 -1.30
C ARG A 68 15.64 7.74 -0.48
N LEU A 69 15.34 8.93 0.05
CA LEU A 69 14.13 9.17 0.82
C LEU A 69 12.88 8.86 0.00
N SER A 70 12.83 9.29 -1.26
CA SER A 70 11.70 9.00 -2.14
C SER A 70 11.53 7.50 -2.36
N GLN A 71 12.61 6.76 -2.59
CA GLN A 71 12.57 5.30 -2.72
C GLN A 71 12.10 4.63 -1.42
N GLY A 72 12.66 5.03 -0.27
CA GLY A 72 12.27 4.49 1.03
C GLY A 72 10.82 4.77 1.38
N PHE A 73 10.36 5.99 1.18
CA PHE A 73 8.98 6.36 1.51
C PHE A 73 7.97 5.77 0.53
N CYS A 74 8.21 5.81 -0.78
CA CYS A 74 7.25 5.31 -1.76
C CYS A 74 7.19 3.78 -1.78
N ALA A 75 8.33 3.10 -1.93
CA ALA A 75 8.36 1.63 -1.90
C ALA A 75 8.07 1.09 -0.50
N GLY A 76 8.48 1.81 0.55
CA GLY A 76 8.18 1.50 1.94
C GLY A 76 6.70 1.57 2.27
N LEU A 77 5.95 2.50 1.68
CA LEU A 77 4.50 2.57 1.83
C LEU A 77 3.83 1.30 1.33
N VAL A 78 4.23 0.82 0.14
CA VAL A 78 3.70 -0.40 -0.46
C VAL A 78 4.06 -1.61 0.39
N ALA A 79 5.32 -1.72 0.84
CA ALA A 79 5.78 -2.80 1.70
C ALA A 79 5.06 -2.81 3.06
N ALA A 80 4.91 -1.65 3.70
CA ALA A 80 4.21 -1.53 4.98
C ALA A 80 2.73 -1.93 4.86
N ALA A 81 2.06 -1.53 3.77
CA ALA A 81 0.67 -1.91 3.51
C ALA A 81 0.53 -3.43 3.29
N ALA A 82 1.42 -4.04 2.50
CA ALA A 82 1.41 -5.48 2.24
C ALA A 82 1.70 -6.29 3.51
N LEU A 83 2.68 -5.88 4.31
CA LEU A 83 3.01 -6.51 5.59
C LEU A 83 1.87 -6.34 6.61
N LEU A 84 1.21 -5.18 6.62
CA LEU A 84 0.03 -4.99 7.45
C LEU A 84 -1.09 -5.94 7.03
N LEU A 85 -1.38 -6.07 5.74
CA LEU A 85 -2.39 -7.01 5.24
C LEU A 85 -2.09 -8.44 5.66
N LEU A 86 -0.84 -8.89 5.54
CA LEU A 86 -0.42 -10.20 6.03
C LEU A 86 -0.61 -10.32 7.55
N GLY A 87 -0.18 -9.31 8.30
CA GLY A 87 -0.35 -9.26 9.76
C GLY A 87 -1.81 -9.36 10.19
N LEU A 88 -2.73 -8.68 9.48
CA LEU A 88 -4.16 -8.73 9.74
C LEU A 88 -4.76 -10.11 9.48
N GLN A 89 -4.22 -10.87 8.52
CA GLN A 89 -4.67 -12.26 8.26
C GLN A 89 -4.20 -13.25 9.33
N LEU A 90 -3.05 -12.98 9.94
CA LEU A 90 -2.44 -13.86 10.95
C LEU A 90 -2.79 -13.47 12.39
N ALA A 91 -3.26 -12.25 12.61
CA ALA A 91 -3.53 -11.74 13.94
C ALA A 91 -4.84 -12.30 14.53
N PRO A 92 -4.89 -12.60 15.84
CA PRO A 92 -6.13 -12.90 16.55
C PRO A 92 -7.11 -11.73 16.49
N SER A 93 -8.40 -12.06 16.42
CA SER A 93 -9.49 -11.07 16.31
C SER A 93 -9.48 -10.00 17.41
N GLU A 94 -9.02 -10.35 18.60
CA GLU A 94 -8.93 -9.43 19.75
C GLU A 94 -7.93 -8.31 19.51
N LEU A 95 -6.85 -8.56 18.79
CA LEU A 95 -5.87 -7.54 18.44
C LEU A 95 -6.39 -6.59 17.36
N LEU A 96 -7.32 -7.04 16.50
CA LEU A 96 -7.82 -6.22 15.39
C LEU A 96 -8.70 -5.05 15.85
N ALA A 97 -9.31 -5.15 17.02
CA ALA A 97 -10.17 -4.11 17.59
C ALA A 97 -9.40 -2.89 18.16
N GLY A 98 -8.07 -3.00 18.31
CA GLY A 98 -7.23 -1.97 18.92
C GLY A 98 -6.59 -1.01 17.90
N PRO A 99 -5.87 0.01 18.39
CA PRO A 99 -5.16 0.97 17.53
C PRO A 99 -3.84 0.43 16.95
N TRP A 100 -3.49 -0.81 17.24
CA TRP A 100 -2.19 -1.38 16.86
C TRP A 100 -1.98 -1.53 15.35
N PRO A 101 -3.00 -1.82 14.50
CA PRO A 101 -2.77 -1.92 13.06
C PRO A 101 -2.22 -0.63 12.46
N GLY A 102 -2.79 0.51 12.85
CA GLY A 102 -2.29 1.82 12.41
C GLY A 102 -0.90 2.13 12.92
N ARG A 103 -0.59 1.78 14.18
CA ARG A 103 0.75 1.95 14.76
C ARG A 103 1.77 1.06 14.07
N LEU A 104 1.44 -0.19 13.82
CA LEU A 104 2.31 -1.13 13.10
C LEU A 104 2.63 -0.60 11.69
N PHE A 105 1.61 -0.15 10.96
CA PHE A 105 1.79 0.46 9.64
C PHE A 105 2.78 1.63 9.70
N LEU A 106 2.59 2.57 10.62
CA LEU A 106 3.47 3.73 10.77
C LEU A 106 4.90 3.34 11.13
N VAL A 107 5.08 2.35 12.01
CA VAL A 107 6.40 1.85 12.39
C VAL A 107 7.11 1.20 11.19
N LEU A 108 6.41 0.34 10.45
CA LEU A 108 6.98 -0.31 9.26
C LEU A 108 7.35 0.72 8.19
N TRP A 109 6.49 1.69 7.95
CA TRP A 109 6.73 2.76 6.99
C TRP A 109 7.90 3.67 7.41
N ALA A 110 7.95 4.08 8.67
CA ALA A 110 9.06 4.86 9.22
C ALA A 110 10.39 4.08 9.17
N ALA A 111 10.36 2.77 9.47
CA ALA A 111 11.53 1.89 9.37
C ALA A 111 12.06 1.80 7.93
N ALA A 112 11.19 1.74 6.93
CA ALA A 112 11.60 1.78 5.52
C ALA A 112 12.25 3.12 5.14
N GLY A 113 11.71 4.24 5.61
CA GLY A 113 12.31 5.57 5.46
C GLY A 113 13.68 5.68 6.14
N LEU A 114 13.81 5.14 7.35
CA LEU A 114 15.08 5.11 8.08
C LEU A 114 16.10 4.20 7.39
N ALA A 115 15.70 3.03 6.91
CA ALA A 115 16.56 2.15 6.14
C ALA A 115 17.13 2.85 4.89
N ALA A 116 16.34 3.70 4.23
CA ALA A 116 16.79 4.51 3.10
C ALA A 116 17.92 5.50 3.47
N LEU A 117 17.97 5.96 4.70
CA LEU A 117 19.04 6.84 5.19
C LEU A 117 20.30 6.05 5.59
N LEU A 118 20.13 4.88 6.21
CA LEU A 118 21.23 4.13 6.82
C LEU A 118 21.93 3.19 5.85
N LEU A 119 21.20 2.63 4.84
CA LEU A 119 21.81 1.70 3.90
C LEU A 119 22.69 2.41 2.87
N PRO A 120 23.74 1.74 2.38
CA PRO A 120 24.63 2.29 1.33
C PRO A 120 23.85 2.68 0.07
N GLY A 121 24.34 3.71 -0.66
CA GLY A 121 23.63 4.27 -1.81
C GLY A 121 23.42 3.33 -3.00
N ASP A 122 24.26 2.31 -3.09
CA ASP A 122 24.25 1.34 -4.19
C ASP A 122 23.29 0.18 -3.95
N TRP A 123 22.66 0.13 -2.77
CA TRP A 123 21.69 -0.91 -2.45
C TRP A 123 20.37 -0.69 -3.20
N PRO A 124 19.85 -1.70 -3.91
CA PRO A 124 18.58 -1.60 -4.64
C PRO A 124 17.38 -1.65 -3.67
N LEU A 125 17.34 -0.69 -2.73
CA LEU A 125 16.37 -0.64 -1.63
C LEU A 125 14.92 -0.72 -2.13
N ALA A 126 14.58 0.02 -3.19
CA ALA A 126 13.24 0.00 -3.74
C ALA A 126 12.84 -1.39 -4.23
N ARG A 127 13.76 -2.09 -4.93
CA ARG A 127 13.52 -3.47 -5.39
C ARG A 127 13.35 -4.43 -4.21
N GLY A 128 14.20 -4.31 -3.19
CA GLY A 128 14.09 -5.12 -1.98
C GLY A 128 12.76 -4.91 -1.26
N LEU A 129 12.33 -3.67 -1.08
CA LEU A 129 11.05 -3.33 -0.44
C LEU A 129 9.85 -3.81 -1.28
N LEU A 130 9.88 -3.67 -2.60
CA LEU A 130 8.83 -4.19 -3.49
C LEU A 130 8.80 -5.73 -3.50
N GLY A 131 9.96 -6.39 -3.48
CA GLY A 131 10.04 -7.84 -3.33
C GLY A 131 9.44 -8.33 -2.00
N VAL A 132 9.74 -7.66 -0.89
CA VAL A 132 9.09 -7.93 0.41
C VAL A 132 7.59 -7.73 0.33
N ALA A 133 7.12 -6.65 -0.32
CA ALA A 133 5.70 -6.41 -0.52
C ALA A 133 5.03 -7.52 -1.34
N GLY A 134 5.67 -7.94 -2.43
CA GLY A 134 5.19 -9.03 -3.28
C GLY A 134 5.05 -10.34 -2.52
N LEU A 135 6.10 -10.73 -1.79
CA LEU A 135 6.07 -11.92 -0.94
C LEU A 135 5.01 -11.85 0.15
N ALA A 136 4.83 -10.68 0.78
CA ALA A 136 3.81 -10.47 1.79
C ALA A 136 2.39 -10.59 1.21
N CYS A 137 2.13 -10.08 0.01
CA CYS A 137 0.85 -10.26 -0.69
C CYS A 137 0.56 -11.73 -1.00
N LEU A 138 1.56 -12.46 -1.51
CA LEU A 138 1.42 -13.90 -1.78
C LEU A 138 1.17 -14.69 -0.50
N ALA A 139 1.91 -14.41 0.56
CA ALA A 139 1.72 -15.03 1.86
C ALA A 139 0.34 -14.72 2.46
N ALA A 140 -0.17 -13.49 2.30
CA ALA A 140 -1.49 -13.11 2.73
C ALA A 140 -2.60 -13.87 1.96
N ALA A 141 -2.43 -14.05 0.64
CA ALA A 141 -3.34 -14.87 -0.16
C ALA A 141 -3.35 -16.32 0.31
N VAL A 142 -2.18 -16.91 0.55
CA VAL A 142 -2.06 -18.28 1.07
C VAL A 142 -2.71 -18.39 2.45
N ALA A 143 -2.44 -17.45 3.36
CA ALA A 143 -3.01 -17.44 4.70
C ALA A 143 -4.54 -17.35 4.69
N HIS A 144 -5.11 -16.62 3.73
CA HIS A 144 -6.55 -16.53 3.54
C HIS A 144 -7.15 -17.80 2.92
N LEU A 145 -6.51 -18.35 1.89
CA LEU A 145 -7.01 -19.52 1.15
C LEU A 145 -6.91 -20.84 1.94
N ALA A 146 -5.82 -21.03 2.70
CA ALA A 146 -5.54 -22.29 3.37
C ALA A 146 -6.68 -22.80 4.28
N PRO A 147 -7.32 -22.00 5.14
CA PRO A 147 -8.44 -22.46 5.97
C PRO A 147 -9.68 -22.88 5.18
N TRP A 148 -9.92 -22.28 4.00
CA TRP A 148 -11.05 -22.61 3.13
C TRP A 148 -10.83 -23.94 2.42
N LEU A 149 -9.62 -24.14 1.88
CA LEU A 149 -9.22 -25.38 1.22
C LEU A 149 -9.26 -26.56 2.19
N MET A 150 -8.78 -26.38 3.41
CA MET A 150 -8.84 -27.43 4.44
C MET A 150 -10.28 -27.82 4.83
N ARG A 151 -11.26 -26.92 4.66
CA ARG A 151 -12.67 -27.17 4.93
C ARG A 151 -13.45 -27.66 3.70
N GLY A 152 -12.77 -27.90 2.56
CA GLY A 152 -13.40 -28.32 1.30
C GLY A 152 -14.38 -27.28 0.73
N ARG A 153 -14.22 -26.00 1.04
CA ARG A 153 -15.07 -24.91 0.56
C ARG A 153 -14.29 -24.03 -0.40
N LEU A 154 -14.94 -23.55 -1.46
CA LEU A 154 -14.36 -22.57 -2.37
C LEU A 154 -14.62 -21.15 -1.80
N PRO A 155 -13.58 -20.36 -1.56
CA PRO A 155 -13.74 -18.97 -1.12
C PRO A 155 -14.22 -18.07 -2.27
N ALA A 156 -14.63 -16.85 -1.93
CA ALA A 156 -14.77 -15.78 -2.92
C ALA A 156 -13.37 -15.39 -3.44
N LEU A 157 -13.02 -15.87 -4.62
CA LEU A 157 -11.66 -15.75 -5.18
C LEU A 157 -11.21 -14.31 -5.52
N GLY A 158 -12.13 -13.34 -5.54
CA GLY A 158 -11.82 -11.97 -5.96
C GLY A 158 -10.68 -11.31 -5.20
N PRO A 159 -10.70 -11.26 -3.85
CA PRO A 159 -9.61 -10.66 -3.08
C PRO A 159 -8.28 -11.38 -3.24
N ASP A 160 -8.31 -12.73 -3.31
CA ASP A 160 -7.12 -13.57 -3.42
C ASP A 160 -6.44 -13.42 -4.77
N LEU A 161 -7.21 -13.36 -5.85
CA LEU A 161 -6.69 -13.08 -7.19
C LEU A 161 -5.99 -11.71 -7.23
N THR A 162 -6.57 -10.70 -6.60
CA THR A 162 -5.96 -9.38 -6.52
C THR A 162 -4.63 -9.43 -5.78
N LEU A 163 -4.56 -10.11 -4.63
CA LEU A 163 -3.32 -10.27 -3.87
C LEU A 163 -2.26 -11.05 -4.63
N ILE A 164 -2.64 -12.14 -5.31
CA ILE A 164 -1.72 -12.95 -6.13
C ILE A 164 -1.18 -12.12 -7.29
N LEU A 165 -2.03 -11.39 -8.02
CA LEU A 165 -1.61 -10.56 -9.14
C LEU A 165 -0.70 -9.42 -8.66
N CYS A 166 -1.08 -8.71 -7.61
CA CYS A 166 -0.22 -7.66 -7.02
C CYS A 166 1.11 -8.25 -6.55
N GLY A 167 1.10 -9.39 -5.89
CA GLY A 167 2.30 -10.06 -5.42
C GLY A 167 3.24 -10.44 -6.58
N ALA A 168 2.70 -11.03 -7.65
CA ALA A 168 3.48 -11.43 -8.82
C ALA A 168 4.04 -10.24 -9.62
N LEU A 169 3.32 -9.10 -9.64
CA LEU A 169 3.79 -7.89 -10.33
C LEU A 169 4.89 -7.14 -9.58
N LEU A 170 5.03 -7.35 -8.26
CA LEU A 170 6.00 -6.65 -7.42
C LEU A 170 7.32 -7.40 -7.26
N ILE A 171 7.39 -8.68 -7.60
CA ILE A 171 8.60 -9.52 -7.60
C ILE A 171 9.31 -9.43 -8.93
#